data_02b80670ab037a457aa5fc7b73edceeb
#
_entry.id   02b80670ab037a457aa5fc7b73edceeb
#
_cell.length_a   1.000
_cell.length_b   1.000
_cell.length_c   1.000
_cell.angle_alpha   90.00
_cell.angle_beta   90.00
_cell.angle_gamma   90.00
#
_symmetry.space_group_name_H-M   'P 1'
#
loop_
_entity.id
_entity.type
_entity.pdbx_description
1 polymer ?
#
loop_
_entity_poly.entity_id
_entity_poly.type
_entity_poly.pdbx_seq_one_letter_code
_entity_poly.pdbx_strand_id
1 'polypeptide(L)'
;MIKVSVMYPYAGDVRFDHAYYRETHMPMMKRLLGAACLYYMVDKGISGRAPGTDPVYVAKCEFVCTSVEAYRAASGQHQQEIRGDIANYTDIQPVVQISEVVVERSEV
;
A
#
# COMPACT_ATOMS: atom_id res chain seq x y z
N MET A 1 -10.46 -4.28 13.57
CA MET A 1 -9.38 -3.59 12.83
C MET A 1 -8.92 -4.50 11.70
N ILE A 2 -8.82 -3.95 10.53
CA ILE A 2 -8.38 -4.68 9.33
C ILE A 2 -7.17 -3.99 8.72
N LYS A 3 -6.51 -4.69 7.82
CA LYS A 3 -5.34 -4.18 7.12
C LYS A 3 -5.52 -4.40 5.62
N VAL A 4 -5.31 -3.34 4.84
CA VAL A 4 -5.31 -3.41 3.39
C VAL A 4 -3.86 -3.37 2.94
N SER A 5 -3.40 -4.46 2.34
CA SER A 5 -2.02 -4.58 1.85
C SER A 5 -2.02 -4.40 0.34
N VAL A 6 -1.26 -3.42 -0.14
CA VAL A 6 -1.09 -3.15 -1.56
C VAL A 6 0.37 -3.41 -1.89
N MET A 7 0.61 -4.41 -2.73
CA MET A 7 1.96 -4.93 -2.98
C MET A 7 2.27 -4.83 -4.46
N TYR A 8 3.46 -4.29 -4.79
CA TYR A 8 3.88 -4.04 -6.16
C TYR A 8 4.97 -5.05 -6.54
N PRO A 9 4.63 -6.10 -7.33
CA PRO A 9 5.60 -7.14 -7.68
C PRO A 9 6.82 -6.58 -8.39
N TYR A 10 8.00 -7.07 -7.99
CA TYR A 10 9.26 -6.70 -8.62
C TYR A 10 9.40 -7.39 -9.98
N ALA A 11 9.89 -6.64 -10.96
CA ALA A 11 10.42 -7.18 -12.21
C ALA A 11 11.54 -6.24 -12.64
N GLY A 12 12.54 -6.77 -13.36
CA GLY A 12 13.77 -6.02 -13.62
C GLY A 12 13.61 -4.74 -14.40
N ASP A 13 12.53 -4.59 -15.16
CA ASP A 13 12.29 -3.44 -16.05
C ASP A 13 11.13 -2.57 -15.61
N VAL A 14 10.63 -2.75 -14.38
CA VAL A 14 9.50 -1.95 -13.90
C VAL A 14 9.97 -0.62 -13.34
N ARG A 15 9.09 0.37 -13.46
CA ARG A 15 9.30 1.71 -12.90
C ARG A 15 8.53 1.85 -11.60
N PHE A 16 9.19 2.36 -10.57
CA PHE A 16 8.52 2.72 -9.33
C PHE A 16 9.22 3.93 -8.70
N ASP A 17 8.53 5.06 -8.68
CA ASP A 17 9.03 6.30 -8.08
C ASP A 17 8.71 6.32 -6.59
N HIS A 18 9.66 5.86 -5.78
CA HIS A 18 9.48 5.76 -4.33
C HIS A 18 9.25 7.12 -3.67
N ALA A 19 9.91 8.18 -4.17
CA ALA A 19 9.76 9.51 -3.60
C ALA A 19 8.34 10.03 -3.82
N TYR A 20 7.82 9.92 -5.04
CA TYR A 20 6.45 10.33 -5.33
C TYR A 20 5.45 9.52 -4.51
N TYR A 21 5.64 8.21 -4.44
CA TYR A 21 4.75 7.32 -3.70
C TYR A 21 4.65 7.73 -2.24
N ARG A 22 5.78 7.94 -1.60
CA ARG A 22 5.87 8.30 -0.18
C ARG A 22 5.39 9.74 0.08
N GLU A 23 5.74 10.68 -0.80
CA GLU A 23 5.54 12.11 -0.53
C GLU A 23 4.24 12.66 -1.07
N THR A 24 3.64 12.01 -2.08
CA THR A 24 2.45 12.52 -2.76
C THR A 24 1.28 11.53 -2.72
N HIS A 25 1.50 10.30 -3.21
CA HIS A 25 0.39 9.33 -3.33
C HIS A 25 -0.15 8.91 -1.97
N MET A 26 0.71 8.52 -1.05
CA MET A 26 0.27 8.00 0.25
C MET A 26 -0.39 9.06 1.13
N PRO A 27 0.13 10.30 1.22
CA PRO A 27 -0.60 11.36 1.92
C PRO A 27 -1.96 11.66 1.31
N MET A 28 -2.08 11.60 -0.01
CA MET A 28 -3.38 11.71 -0.69
C MET A 28 -4.33 10.59 -0.25
N MET A 29 -3.85 9.35 -0.23
CA MET A 29 -4.65 8.21 0.20
C MET A 29 -5.16 8.38 1.63
N LYS A 30 -4.28 8.83 2.55
CA LYS A 30 -4.67 9.07 3.94
C LYS A 30 -5.76 10.13 4.04
N ARG A 31 -5.64 11.20 3.26
CA ARG A 31 -6.65 12.26 3.21
C ARG A 31 -7.99 11.72 2.69
N LEU A 32 -7.96 10.94 1.61
CA LEU A 32 -9.18 10.40 1.00
C LEU A 32 -9.86 9.35 1.88
N LEU A 33 -9.07 8.52 2.56
CA LEU A 33 -9.62 7.51 3.47
C LEU A 33 -10.13 8.13 4.78
N GLY A 34 -9.57 9.26 5.19
CA GLY A 34 -10.02 9.99 6.36
C GLY A 34 -10.02 9.13 7.62
N ALA A 35 -11.11 9.21 8.39
CA ALA A 35 -11.24 8.50 9.66
C ALA A 35 -11.26 6.98 9.51
N ALA A 36 -11.51 6.45 8.32
CA ALA A 36 -11.48 5.01 8.09
C ALA A 36 -10.08 4.44 8.27
N CYS A 37 -9.04 5.23 7.98
CA CYS A 37 -7.65 4.81 8.09
C CYS A 37 -7.04 5.32 9.39
N LEU A 38 -6.65 4.40 10.26
CA LEU A 38 -6.04 4.75 11.54
C LEU A 38 -4.58 5.19 11.34
N TYR A 39 -3.85 4.45 10.53
CA TYR A 39 -2.47 4.76 10.13
C TYR A 39 -2.07 3.88 8.94
N TYR A 40 -0.94 4.20 8.33
CA TYR A 40 -0.40 3.39 7.25
C TYR A 40 1.11 3.25 7.38
N MET A 41 1.64 2.23 6.68
CA MET A 41 3.06 1.99 6.57
C MET A 41 3.43 1.84 5.10
N VAL A 42 4.66 2.25 4.76
CA VAL A 42 5.20 2.10 3.41
C VAL A 42 6.53 1.39 3.52
N ASP A 43 6.72 0.34 2.74
CA ASP A 43 7.96 -0.43 2.72
C ASP A 43 8.57 -0.42 1.32
N LYS A 44 9.90 -0.27 1.26
CA LYS A 44 10.67 -0.43 0.03
C LYS A 44 11.36 -1.77 0.08
N GLY A 45 11.23 -2.55 -0.99
CA GLY A 45 11.88 -3.85 -1.09
C GLY A 45 13.40 -3.74 -1.08
N ILE A 46 14.06 -4.62 -0.32
CA ILE A 46 15.52 -4.66 -0.23
C ILE A 46 16.06 -5.91 -0.89
N SER A 47 15.53 -7.07 -0.51
CA SER A 47 15.98 -8.36 -1.04
C SER A 47 14.92 -9.43 -0.82
N GLY A 48 15.09 -10.56 -1.49
CA GLY A 48 14.39 -11.77 -1.14
C GLY A 48 14.99 -12.39 0.12
N ARG A 49 14.62 -13.63 0.42
CA ARG A 49 15.09 -14.31 1.63
C ARG A 49 16.60 -14.50 1.64
N ALA A 50 17.16 -14.93 0.53
CA ALA A 50 18.61 -15.14 0.44
C ALA A 50 19.33 -13.81 0.19
N PRO A 51 20.53 -13.62 0.79
CA PRO A 51 21.31 -12.41 0.53
C PRO A 51 21.61 -12.21 -0.95
N GLY A 52 21.49 -10.97 -1.43
CA GLY A 52 21.81 -10.62 -2.82
C GLY A 52 20.72 -10.96 -3.83
N THR A 53 19.60 -11.53 -3.40
CA THR A 53 18.47 -11.79 -4.29
C THR A 53 17.56 -10.55 -4.39
N ASP A 54 16.80 -10.48 -5.49
CA ASP A 54 15.84 -9.40 -5.69
C ASP A 54 14.67 -9.53 -4.72
N PRO A 55 14.06 -8.40 -4.30
CA PRO A 55 12.86 -8.48 -3.48
C PRO A 55 11.70 -9.06 -4.27
N VAL A 56 10.75 -9.70 -3.58
CA VAL A 56 9.51 -10.18 -4.21
C VAL A 56 8.65 -9.01 -4.67
N TYR A 57 8.59 -7.96 -3.84
CA TYR A 57 7.86 -6.75 -4.15
C TYR A 57 8.82 -5.56 -4.09
N VAL A 58 8.75 -4.68 -5.11
CA VAL A 58 9.59 -3.47 -5.14
C VAL A 58 9.17 -2.49 -4.05
N ALA A 59 7.87 -2.47 -3.75
CA ALA A 59 7.28 -1.63 -2.71
C ALA A 59 5.99 -2.26 -2.24
N LYS A 60 5.60 -1.90 -1.03
CA LYS A 60 4.27 -2.23 -0.53
C LYS A 60 3.83 -1.17 0.47
N CYS A 61 2.52 -1.01 0.61
CA CYS A 61 1.96 -0.23 1.70
C CYS A 61 0.90 -1.04 2.41
N GLU A 62 0.60 -0.65 3.63
CA GLU A 62 -0.45 -1.23 4.42
C GLU A 62 -1.25 -0.13 5.09
N PHE A 63 -2.58 -0.14 4.86
CA PHE A 63 -3.50 0.75 5.55
C PHE A 63 -4.16 -0.04 6.66
N VAL A 64 -4.01 0.42 7.90
CA VAL A 64 -4.73 -0.16 9.03
C VAL A 64 -6.01 0.64 9.19
N CYS A 65 -7.15 -0.02 9.00
CA CYS A 65 -8.46 0.63 8.95
C CYS A 65 -9.41 0.06 10.00
N THR A 66 -10.46 0.82 10.30
CA THR A 66 -11.42 0.44 11.34
C THR A 66 -12.24 -0.78 10.95
N SER A 67 -12.64 -0.87 9.67
CA SER A 67 -13.42 -2.00 9.15
C SER A 67 -13.31 -2.06 7.63
N VAL A 68 -13.68 -3.21 7.06
CA VAL A 68 -13.76 -3.39 5.60
C VAL A 68 -14.78 -2.41 5.01
N GLU A 69 -15.93 -2.29 5.67
CA GLU A 69 -17.03 -1.43 5.20
C GLU A 69 -16.59 0.03 5.14
N ALA A 70 -15.91 0.51 6.19
CA ALA A 70 -15.41 1.89 6.23
C ALA A 70 -14.36 2.14 5.14
N TYR A 71 -13.45 1.19 4.94
CA TYR A 71 -12.44 1.30 3.89
C TYR A 71 -13.10 1.37 2.51
N ARG A 72 -14.02 0.45 2.22
CA ARG A 72 -14.67 0.38 0.91
C ARG A 72 -15.54 1.61 0.64
N ALA A 73 -16.25 2.10 1.66
CA ALA A 73 -17.05 3.30 1.53
C ALA A 73 -16.17 4.52 1.22
N ALA A 74 -15.08 4.70 1.95
CA ALA A 74 -14.18 5.83 1.75
C ALA A 74 -13.46 5.75 0.40
N SER A 75 -12.84 4.60 0.07
CA SER A 75 -12.10 4.45 -1.17
C SER A 75 -13.02 4.48 -2.41
N GLY A 76 -14.22 3.93 -2.28
CA GLY A 76 -15.18 3.88 -3.39
C GLY A 76 -15.60 5.24 -3.90
N GLN A 77 -15.63 6.25 -3.04
CA GLN A 77 -15.98 7.62 -3.41
C GLN A 77 -14.89 8.30 -4.26
N HIS A 78 -13.66 7.78 -4.23
CA HIS A 78 -12.50 8.44 -4.82
C HIS A 78 -11.74 7.57 -5.81
N GLN A 79 -12.41 6.58 -6.41
CA GLN A 79 -11.76 5.62 -7.32
C GLN A 79 -11.06 6.28 -8.50
N GLN A 80 -11.67 7.30 -9.10
CA GLN A 80 -11.05 7.99 -10.24
C GLN A 80 -9.74 8.67 -9.85
N GLU A 81 -9.75 9.38 -8.73
CA GLU A 81 -8.57 10.09 -8.24
C GLU A 81 -7.46 9.11 -7.88
N ILE A 82 -7.80 8.03 -7.19
CA ILE A 82 -6.84 7.02 -6.76
C ILE A 82 -6.20 6.34 -7.97
N ARG A 83 -7.01 5.84 -8.90
CA ARG A 83 -6.51 5.14 -10.09
C ARG A 83 -5.74 6.06 -11.01
N GLY A 84 -6.21 7.30 -11.15
CA GLY A 84 -5.56 8.27 -12.02
C GLY A 84 -4.16 8.67 -11.55
N ASP A 85 -3.86 8.52 -10.27
CA ASP A 85 -2.56 8.88 -9.74
C ASP A 85 -1.51 7.77 -9.88
N ILE A 86 -1.94 6.53 -10.08
CA ILE A 86 -1.01 5.38 -10.11
C ILE A 86 0.04 5.51 -11.20
N ALA A 87 -0.35 5.94 -12.40
CA ALA A 87 0.57 6.09 -13.53
C ALA A 87 1.66 7.14 -13.27
N ASN A 88 1.46 8.02 -12.29
CA ASN A 88 2.44 9.04 -11.94
C ASN A 88 3.66 8.45 -11.21
N TYR A 89 3.55 7.26 -10.63
CA TYR A 89 4.68 6.68 -9.91
C TYR A 89 5.04 5.27 -10.37
N THR A 90 4.14 4.55 -11.07
CA THR A 90 4.48 3.17 -11.47
C THR A 90 3.67 2.72 -12.67
N ASP A 91 4.21 1.73 -13.38
CA ASP A 91 3.53 0.97 -14.42
C ASP A 91 3.15 -0.44 -13.95
N ILE A 92 3.40 -0.76 -12.68
CA ILE A 92 3.12 -2.09 -12.12
C ILE A 92 1.65 -2.21 -11.73
N GLN A 93 1.05 -3.36 -12.04
CA GLN A 93 -0.27 -3.72 -11.53
C GLN A 93 -0.11 -4.26 -10.11
N PRO A 94 -0.64 -3.58 -9.08
CA PRO A 94 -0.48 -4.05 -7.71
C PRO A 94 -1.35 -5.26 -7.40
N VAL A 95 -0.93 -6.01 -6.38
CA VAL A 95 -1.71 -7.09 -5.77
C VAL A 95 -2.27 -6.53 -4.46
N VAL A 96 -3.57 -6.71 -4.23
CA VAL A 96 -4.25 -6.16 -3.05
C VAL A 96 -4.86 -7.29 -2.24
N GLN A 97 -4.65 -7.24 -0.92
CA GLN A 97 -5.28 -8.18 0.01
C GLN A 97 -5.81 -7.42 1.22
N ILE A 98 -7.00 -7.81 1.66
CA ILE A 98 -7.59 -7.30 2.90
C ILE A 98 -7.52 -8.42 3.93
N SER A 99 -6.99 -8.10 5.12
CA SER A 99 -6.78 -9.07 6.19
C SER A 99 -7.39 -8.58 7.49
N GLU A 100 -7.86 -9.52 8.30
CA GLU A 100 -8.18 -9.22 9.69
C GLU A 100 -6.88 -9.14 10.48
N VAL A 101 -6.73 -8.11 11.30
CA VAL A 101 -5.56 -8.00 12.16
C VAL A 101 -5.79 -8.88 13.39
N VAL A 102 -5.09 -10.02 13.43
CA VAL A 102 -5.22 -10.99 14.51
C VAL A 102 -4.32 -10.61 15.68
N VAL A 103 -3.11 -10.16 15.38
CA VAL A 103 -2.17 -9.61 16.36
C VAL A 103 -1.56 -8.37 15.74
N GLU A 104 -1.83 -7.20 16.31
CA GLU A 104 -1.30 -5.95 15.77
C GLU A 104 0.22 -5.89 15.98
N ARG A 105 0.66 -6.19 17.19
CA ARG A 105 2.08 -6.30 17.54
C ARG A 105 2.22 -7.14 18.79
N SER A 106 3.31 -7.84 18.89
CA SER A 106 3.66 -8.60 20.11
C SER A 106 4.86 -7.93 20.76
N GLU A 107 4.71 -7.60 22.04
CA GLU A 107 5.78 -6.98 22.83
C GLU A 107 6.43 -7.97 23.79
N VAL A 108 6.03 -9.23 23.71
CA VAL A 108 6.56 -10.31 24.53
C VAL A 108 7.09 -11.45 23.68
#